data_937ddae0ad9f821d3259e8cafc342327
#
_entry.id   937ddae0ad9f821d3259e8cafc342327
#
_cell.length_a   1.000
_cell.length_b   1.000
_cell.length_c   1.000
_cell.angle_alpha   90.00
_cell.angle_beta   90.00
_cell.angle_gamma   90.00
#
_symmetry.space_group_name_H-M   'P 1'
#
loop_
_entity.id
_entity.type
_entity.pdbx_description
1 polymer ?
#
loop_
_entity_poly.entity_id
_entity_poly.type
_entity_poly.pdbx_seq_one_letter_code
_entity_poly.pdbx_strand_id
1 'polypeptide(L)'
;MIEMLITITVLAIVMPLMFNVINSSFKELGKMESLQLRNVSESRLINRLDEDFRTLSKLKFLSSDSIAFFTTRDRAFQQKIVISIDNNHILYQVNDSNKKILLNNINPIETQFYLLNYDNSPKPPGDGESYTVPEINTMPRIRLNYEFTFQNETVSNHFLLTRKLPE
;
A
#
# COMPACT_ATOMS: atom_id res chain seq x y z
N MET A 1 45.35 44.97 -9.54
CA MET A 1 45.82 43.59 -9.55
C MET A 1 45.41 42.79 -8.26
N ILE A 2 45.63 43.34 -7.07
CA ILE A 2 45.24 42.65 -5.80
C ILE A 2 43.73 42.40 -5.68
N GLU A 3 42.89 43.36 -6.10
CA GLU A 3 41.42 43.21 -6.07
C GLU A 3 40.92 42.07 -6.97
N MET A 4 41.53 41.89 -8.12
CA MET A 4 41.20 40.82 -9.04
C MET A 4 41.56 39.43 -8.45
N LEU A 5 42.69 39.35 -7.77
CA LEU A 5 43.15 38.14 -7.10
C LEU A 5 42.21 37.74 -5.94
N ILE A 6 41.78 38.71 -5.15
CA ILE A 6 40.83 38.49 -4.03
C ILE A 6 39.49 38.01 -4.60
N THR A 7 38.98 38.65 -5.64
CA THR A 7 37.70 38.27 -6.25
C THR A 7 37.72 36.84 -6.81
N ILE A 8 38.80 36.47 -7.50
CA ILE A 8 38.95 35.12 -8.05
C ILE A 8 39.05 34.08 -6.91
N THR A 9 39.79 34.40 -5.85
CA THR A 9 39.93 33.47 -4.68
C THR A 9 38.60 33.27 -3.96
N VAL A 10 37.83 34.35 -3.75
CA VAL A 10 36.49 34.25 -3.15
C VAL A 10 35.54 33.44 -4.04
N LEU A 11 35.54 33.68 -5.34
CA LEU A 11 34.71 32.91 -6.30
C LEU A 11 35.09 31.45 -6.34
N ALA A 12 36.38 31.12 -6.29
CA ALA A 12 36.87 29.73 -6.27
C ALA A 12 36.44 28.97 -5.04
N ILE A 13 36.19 29.62 -3.91
CA ILE A 13 35.73 29.00 -2.68
C ILE A 13 34.18 28.93 -2.64
N VAL A 14 33.52 30.03 -3.02
CA VAL A 14 32.06 30.14 -2.92
C VAL A 14 31.34 29.29 -3.95
N MET A 15 31.83 29.18 -5.18
CA MET A 15 31.18 28.39 -6.24
C MET A 15 31.05 26.91 -5.89
N PRO A 16 32.09 26.20 -5.44
CA PRO A 16 31.95 24.79 -5.03
C PRO A 16 31.00 24.59 -3.86
N LEU A 17 31.00 25.52 -2.90
CA LEU A 17 30.06 25.45 -1.76
C LEU A 17 28.61 25.62 -2.22
N MET A 18 28.32 26.58 -3.07
CA MET A 18 27.00 26.76 -3.67
C MET A 18 26.58 25.51 -4.48
N PHE A 19 27.48 24.96 -5.26
CA PHE A 19 27.20 23.75 -6.04
C PHE A 19 26.85 22.54 -5.14
N ASN A 20 27.56 22.38 -4.03
CA ASN A 20 27.26 21.34 -3.06
C ASN A 20 25.90 21.52 -2.38
N VAL A 21 25.56 22.75 -2.00
CA VAL A 21 24.24 23.08 -1.43
C VAL A 21 23.12 22.81 -2.44
N ILE A 22 23.29 23.23 -3.68
CA ILE A 22 22.32 23.00 -4.75
C ILE A 22 22.13 21.51 -5.00
N ASN A 23 23.22 20.74 -5.13
CA ASN A 23 23.13 19.29 -5.33
C ASN A 23 22.48 18.56 -4.16
N SER A 24 22.77 18.93 -2.90
CA SER A 24 22.12 18.34 -1.74
C SER A 24 20.62 18.66 -1.72
N SER A 25 20.25 19.90 -2.04
CA SER A 25 18.84 20.31 -2.14
C SER A 25 18.06 19.53 -3.22
N PHE A 26 18.66 19.32 -4.39
CA PHE A 26 18.03 18.49 -5.44
C PHE A 26 17.88 17.03 -5.02
N LYS A 27 18.85 16.46 -4.30
CA LYS A 27 18.73 15.10 -3.77
C LYS A 27 17.61 14.99 -2.74
N GLU A 28 17.47 15.98 -1.87
CA GLU A 28 16.39 16.02 -0.86
C GLU A 28 15.02 16.19 -1.52
N LEU A 29 14.89 17.07 -2.51
CA LEU A 29 13.65 17.22 -3.28
C LEU A 29 13.25 15.92 -3.97
N GLY A 30 14.18 15.22 -4.62
CA GLY A 30 13.91 13.93 -5.23
C GLY A 30 13.46 12.86 -4.22
N LYS A 31 14.02 12.87 -3.00
CA LYS A 31 13.55 12.00 -1.91
C LYS A 31 12.13 12.37 -1.47
N MET A 32 11.81 13.64 -1.31
CA MET A 32 10.48 14.09 -0.93
C MET A 32 9.42 13.72 -1.98
N GLU A 33 9.71 13.91 -3.26
CA GLU A 33 8.81 13.55 -4.35
C GLU A 33 8.50 12.04 -4.35
N SER A 34 9.52 11.21 -4.20
CA SER A 34 9.36 9.76 -4.15
C SER A 34 8.56 9.31 -2.93
N LEU A 35 8.78 9.93 -1.75
CA LEU A 35 7.97 9.67 -0.55
C LEU A 35 6.50 10.09 -0.73
N GLN A 36 6.24 11.20 -1.40
CA GLN A 36 4.87 11.62 -1.71
C GLN A 36 4.18 10.63 -2.65
N LEU A 37 4.83 10.20 -3.72
CA LEU A 37 4.29 9.21 -4.65
C LEU A 37 3.97 7.89 -3.95
N ARG A 38 4.83 7.46 -3.05
CA ARG A 38 4.61 6.28 -2.22
C ARG A 38 3.38 6.45 -1.33
N ASN A 39 3.33 7.54 -0.55
CA ASN A 39 2.21 7.80 0.38
C ASN A 39 0.87 7.91 -0.36
N VAL A 40 0.86 8.48 -1.56
CA VAL A 40 -0.33 8.53 -2.43
C VAL A 40 -0.76 7.13 -2.87
N SER A 41 0.18 6.26 -3.22
CA SER A 41 -0.13 4.88 -3.63
C SER A 41 -0.67 4.05 -2.47
N GLU A 42 -0.04 4.14 -1.29
CA GLU A 42 -0.53 3.49 -0.07
C GLU A 42 -1.92 4.01 0.33
N SER A 43 -2.11 5.33 0.32
CA SER A 43 -3.41 5.93 0.65
C SER A 43 -4.50 5.49 -0.32
N ARG A 44 -4.20 5.33 -1.61
CA ARG A 44 -5.14 4.80 -2.60
C ARG A 44 -5.53 3.35 -2.30
N LEU A 45 -4.54 2.51 -1.96
CA LEU A 45 -4.79 1.13 -1.55
C LEU A 45 -5.72 1.09 -0.35
N ILE A 46 -5.36 1.80 0.73
CA ILE A 46 -6.10 1.81 1.99
C ILE A 46 -7.52 2.33 1.79
N ASN A 47 -7.68 3.49 1.14
CA ASN A 47 -8.99 4.09 0.91
C ASN A 47 -9.88 3.18 0.05
N ARG A 48 -9.31 2.54 -0.98
CA ARG A 48 -10.06 1.63 -1.84
C ARG A 48 -10.54 0.42 -1.08
N LEU A 49 -9.66 -0.20 -0.29
CA LEU A 49 -10.01 -1.34 0.53
C LEU A 49 -11.04 -0.98 1.62
N ASP A 50 -10.87 0.15 2.30
CA ASP A 50 -11.83 0.59 3.32
C ASP A 50 -13.23 0.82 2.74
N GLU A 51 -13.33 1.47 1.59
CA GLU A 51 -14.61 1.67 0.90
C GLU A 51 -15.29 0.35 0.51
N ASP A 52 -14.54 -0.57 -0.07
CA ASP A 52 -15.06 -1.84 -0.56
C ASP A 52 -15.45 -2.76 0.62
N PHE A 53 -14.69 -2.72 1.72
CA PHE A 53 -15.01 -3.51 2.93
C PHE A 53 -16.19 -2.97 3.72
N ARG A 54 -16.49 -1.68 3.67
CA ARG A 54 -17.69 -1.13 4.32
C ARG A 54 -18.99 -1.73 3.80
N THR A 55 -19.01 -2.09 2.53
CA THR A 55 -20.20 -2.63 1.83
C THR A 55 -20.07 -4.12 1.52
N LEU A 56 -19.19 -4.80 2.26
CA LEU A 56 -18.91 -6.22 2.12
C LEU A 56 -20.15 -7.07 2.44
N SER A 57 -20.51 -7.98 1.53
CA SER A 57 -21.61 -8.94 1.71
C SER A 57 -21.15 -10.38 1.84
N LYS A 58 -20.07 -10.75 1.18
CA LYS A 58 -19.47 -12.09 1.23
C LYS A 58 -17.97 -11.99 1.03
N LEU A 59 -17.23 -12.80 1.76
CA LEU A 59 -15.77 -12.92 1.65
C LEU A 59 -15.39 -14.37 1.39
N LYS A 60 -14.39 -14.59 0.56
CA LYS A 60 -13.79 -15.90 0.31
C LYS A 60 -12.27 -15.75 0.19
N PHE A 61 -11.53 -16.49 0.97
CA PHE A 61 -10.10 -16.65 0.79
C PHE A 61 -9.86 -17.66 -0.33
N LEU A 62 -9.11 -17.24 -1.35
CA LEU A 62 -8.70 -18.11 -2.45
C LEU A 62 -7.38 -18.80 -2.11
N SER A 63 -6.48 -18.08 -1.44
CA SER A 63 -5.20 -18.52 -0.91
C SER A 63 -4.72 -17.52 0.14
N SER A 64 -3.55 -17.76 0.77
CA SER A 64 -2.88 -16.76 1.63
C SER A 64 -2.61 -15.44 0.91
N ASP A 65 -2.47 -15.48 -0.41
CA ASP A 65 -2.07 -14.36 -1.24
C ASP A 65 -3.24 -13.75 -2.03
N SER A 66 -4.44 -14.31 -1.89
CA SER A 66 -5.58 -13.86 -2.69
C SER A 66 -6.90 -13.98 -1.95
N ILE A 67 -7.63 -12.87 -1.92
CA ILE A 67 -9.00 -12.82 -1.38
C ILE A 67 -9.98 -12.36 -2.46
N ALA A 68 -11.15 -12.96 -2.46
CA ALA A 68 -12.29 -12.51 -3.25
C ALA A 68 -13.39 -12.05 -2.31
N PHE A 69 -13.99 -10.92 -2.58
CA PHE A 69 -15.13 -10.44 -1.82
C PHE A 69 -16.19 -9.82 -2.72
N PHE A 70 -17.41 -9.79 -2.21
CA PHE A 70 -18.56 -9.24 -2.91
C PHE A 70 -19.02 -7.99 -2.16
N THR A 71 -19.17 -6.90 -2.89
CA THR A 71 -19.59 -5.61 -2.37
C THR A 71 -20.83 -5.11 -3.10
N THR A 72 -21.66 -4.35 -2.40
CA THR A 72 -22.83 -3.66 -2.96
C THR A 72 -22.61 -2.16 -3.09
N ARG A 73 -21.36 -1.72 -3.29
CA ARG A 73 -20.99 -0.32 -3.41
C ARG A 73 -21.83 0.42 -4.47
N ASP A 74 -22.02 -0.20 -5.63
CA ASP A 74 -23.00 0.24 -6.61
C ASP A 74 -24.35 -0.35 -6.23
N ARG A 75 -25.22 0.46 -5.63
CA ARG A 75 -26.52 0.05 -5.07
C ARG A 75 -27.39 -0.80 -6.02
N ALA A 76 -27.04 -0.84 -7.31
CA ALA A 76 -27.76 -1.60 -8.32
C ALA A 76 -27.29 -3.05 -8.48
N PHE A 77 -25.98 -3.35 -8.28
CA PHE A 77 -25.41 -4.67 -8.56
C PHE A 77 -24.32 -5.06 -7.58
N GLN A 78 -24.35 -6.34 -7.19
CA GLN A 78 -23.26 -6.94 -6.43
C GLN A 78 -22.02 -7.08 -7.32
N GLN A 79 -20.90 -6.50 -6.91
CA GLN A 79 -19.64 -6.61 -7.62
C GLN A 79 -18.72 -7.61 -6.92
N LYS A 80 -18.09 -8.46 -7.69
CA LYS A 80 -17.02 -9.35 -7.24
C LYS A 80 -15.69 -8.61 -7.35
N ILE A 81 -14.98 -8.49 -6.25
CA ILE A 81 -13.65 -7.90 -6.21
C ILE A 81 -12.66 -8.98 -5.82
N VAL A 82 -11.56 -9.05 -6.53
CA VAL A 82 -10.44 -9.93 -6.23
C VAL A 82 -9.20 -9.09 -5.98
N ILE A 83 -8.56 -9.31 -4.84
CA ILE A 83 -7.26 -8.76 -4.53
C ILE A 83 -6.30 -9.92 -4.48
N SER A 84 -5.22 -9.83 -5.24
CA SER A 84 -4.18 -10.84 -5.31
C SER A 84 -2.81 -10.22 -5.22
N ILE A 85 -1.91 -10.95 -4.58
CA ILE A 85 -0.49 -10.65 -4.52
C ILE A 85 0.15 -11.49 -5.62
N ASP A 86 0.77 -10.84 -6.59
CA ASP A 86 1.40 -11.51 -7.74
C ASP A 86 2.74 -10.84 -8.04
N ASN A 87 3.81 -11.66 -8.03
CA ASN A 87 5.18 -11.19 -8.13
C ASN A 87 5.48 -10.12 -7.08
N ASN A 88 5.69 -8.87 -7.50
CA ASN A 88 5.98 -7.74 -6.63
C ASN A 88 4.88 -6.67 -6.65
N HIS A 89 3.62 -7.09 -6.89
CA HIS A 89 2.48 -6.18 -7.00
C HIS A 89 1.29 -6.66 -6.17
N ILE A 90 0.55 -5.71 -5.58
CA ILE A 90 -0.82 -5.94 -5.13
C ILE A 90 -1.75 -5.56 -6.28
N LEU A 91 -2.51 -6.53 -6.75
CA LEU A 91 -3.43 -6.40 -7.88
C LEU A 91 -4.88 -6.35 -7.42
N TYR A 92 -5.68 -5.58 -8.12
CA TYR A 92 -7.10 -5.37 -7.88
C TYR A 92 -7.89 -5.65 -9.16
N GLN A 93 -8.93 -6.47 -9.07
CA GLN A 93 -9.77 -6.85 -10.18
C GLN A 93 -11.25 -6.76 -9.81
N VAL A 94 -12.07 -6.20 -10.68
CA VAL A 94 -13.53 -6.08 -10.51
C VAL A 94 -14.25 -6.87 -11.59
N ASN A 95 -15.15 -7.78 -11.21
CA ASN A 95 -16.00 -8.56 -12.12
C ASN A 95 -15.25 -9.17 -13.31
N ASP A 96 -14.09 -9.77 -13.02
CA ASP A 96 -13.21 -10.38 -14.02
C ASP A 96 -12.67 -9.42 -15.11
N SER A 97 -12.70 -8.11 -14.83
CA SER A 97 -12.05 -7.08 -15.68
C SER A 97 -10.52 -7.18 -15.65
N ASN A 98 -9.85 -6.32 -16.39
CA ASN A 98 -8.39 -6.24 -16.35
C ASN A 98 -7.89 -5.91 -14.95
N LYS A 99 -6.86 -6.62 -14.51
CA LYS A 99 -6.19 -6.39 -13.24
C LYS A 99 -5.54 -5.00 -13.21
N LYS A 100 -5.75 -4.26 -12.14
CA LYS A 100 -5.14 -2.95 -11.89
C LYS A 100 -4.13 -3.09 -10.76
N ILE A 101 -2.99 -2.46 -10.92
CA ILE A 101 -1.97 -2.42 -9.87
C ILE A 101 -2.39 -1.37 -8.84
N LEU A 102 -2.48 -1.77 -7.57
CA LEU A 102 -2.70 -0.89 -6.43
C LEU A 102 -1.40 -0.46 -5.76
N LEU A 103 -0.48 -1.41 -5.60
CA LEU A 103 0.83 -1.15 -4.99
C LEU A 103 1.92 -1.93 -5.74
N ASN A 104 3.06 -1.27 -5.95
CA ASN A 104 4.23 -1.82 -6.63
C ASN A 104 5.37 -2.10 -5.64
N ASN A 105 6.37 -2.86 -6.09
CA ASN A 105 7.63 -3.10 -5.40
C ASN A 105 7.44 -3.73 -4.02
N ILE A 106 6.43 -4.58 -3.86
CA ILE A 106 6.21 -5.35 -2.64
C ILE A 106 7.12 -6.58 -2.60
N ASN A 107 7.41 -7.04 -1.39
CA ASN A 107 8.01 -8.36 -1.15
C ASN A 107 6.88 -9.40 -1.06
N PRO A 108 6.68 -10.29 -2.05
CA PRO A 108 5.56 -11.22 -2.06
C PRO A 108 5.64 -12.27 -0.95
N ILE A 109 6.81 -12.55 -0.41
CA ILE A 109 7.01 -13.54 0.68
C ILE A 109 6.45 -12.99 2.00
N GLU A 110 6.69 -11.70 2.26
CA GLU A 110 6.28 -11.02 3.50
C GLU A 110 4.91 -10.33 3.38
N THR A 111 4.33 -10.33 2.17
CA THR A 111 3.02 -9.72 1.92
C THR A 111 1.95 -10.80 1.90
N GLN A 112 1.09 -10.81 2.92
CA GLN A 112 0.07 -11.85 3.09
C GLN A 112 -1.17 -11.34 3.82
N PHE A 113 -2.29 -12.01 3.58
CA PHE A 113 -3.52 -11.82 4.36
C PHE A 113 -3.53 -12.73 5.59
N TYR A 114 -3.96 -12.19 6.72
CA TYR A 114 -4.11 -12.92 7.97
C TYR A 114 -5.49 -12.71 8.56
N LEU A 115 -6.04 -13.76 9.17
CA LEU A 115 -7.14 -13.63 10.11
C LEU A 115 -6.57 -13.31 11.49
N LEU A 116 -7.17 -12.36 12.20
CA LEU A 116 -6.81 -12.07 13.59
C LEU A 116 -7.81 -12.73 14.52
N ASN A 117 -7.34 -13.58 15.40
CA ASN A 117 -8.14 -14.12 16.50
C ASN A 117 -8.56 -13.02 17.49
N TYR A 118 -9.39 -13.35 18.47
CA TYR A 118 -9.83 -12.41 19.51
C TYR A 118 -8.68 -11.83 20.34
N ASP A 119 -7.60 -12.58 20.50
CA ASP A 119 -6.37 -12.18 21.18
C ASP A 119 -5.41 -11.38 20.28
N ASN A 120 -5.83 -11.04 19.04
CA ASN A 120 -5.04 -10.40 17.99
C ASN A 120 -3.87 -11.25 17.44
N SER A 121 -3.78 -12.53 17.79
CA SER A 121 -2.80 -13.41 17.17
C SER A 121 -3.14 -13.65 15.69
N PRO A 122 -2.15 -13.55 14.78
CA PRO A 122 -2.37 -13.79 13.36
C PRO A 122 -2.51 -15.29 13.08
N LYS A 123 -3.52 -15.66 12.31
CA LYS A 123 -3.73 -16.99 11.77
C LYS A 123 -3.76 -16.91 10.25
N PRO A 124 -2.98 -17.71 9.50
CA PRO A 124 -3.15 -17.77 8.06
C PRO A 124 -4.56 -18.27 7.73
N PRO A 125 -5.25 -17.68 6.74
CA PRO A 125 -6.54 -18.19 6.30
C PRO A 125 -6.39 -19.56 5.65
N GLY A 126 -7.38 -20.43 5.86
CA GLY A 126 -7.47 -21.69 5.12
C GLY A 126 -7.91 -21.44 3.68
N ASP A 127 -7.34 -22.20 2.73
CA ASP A 127 -7.73 -22.12 1.33
C ASP A 127 -9.20 -22.46 1.16
N GLY A 128 -9.93 -21.58 0.49
CA GLY A 128 -11.36 -21.74 0.23
C GLY A 128 -12.28 -21.38 1.40
N GLU A 129 -11.77 -20.93 2.56
CA GLU A 129 -12.60 -20.40 3.64
C GLU A 129 -13.50 -19.27 3.13
N SER A 130 -14.78 -19.32 3.44
CA SER A 130 -15.76 -18.33 3.01
C SER A 130 -16.67 -17.90 4.15
N TYR A 131 -17.01 -16.62 4.19
CA TYR A 131 -17.85 -15.99 5.20
C TYR A 131 -18.98 -15.21 4.55
N THR A 132 -20.19 -15.34 5.08
CA THR A 132 -21.40 -14.60 4.65
C THR A 132 -21.73 -13.47 5.61
N VAL A 133 -22.70 -12.62 5.27
CA VAL A 133 -23.03 -11.42 6.08
C VAL A 133 -23.30 -11.69 7.56
N PRO A 134 -24.05 -12.70 7.98
CA PRO A 134 -24.22 -12.99 9.41
C PRO A 134 -22.91 -13.38 10.10
N GLU A 135 -22.08 -14.17 9.41
CA GLU A 135 -20.80 -14.66 9.91
C GLU A 135 -19.71 -13.57 9.89
N ILE A 136 -19.77 -12.64 8.93
CA ILE A 136 -18.84 -11.51 8.83
C ILE A 136 -18.92 -10.61 10.07
N ASN A 137 -20.07 -10.50 10.72
CA ASN A 137 -20.22 -9.71 11.95
C ASN A 137 -19.54 -10.37 13.16
N THR A 138 -19.34 -11.70 13.12
CA THR A 138 -18.65 -12.49 14.14
C THR A 138 -17.25 -12.93 13.70
N MET A 139 -16.87 -12.60 12.47
CA MET A 139 -15.60 -12.98 11.87
C MET A 139 -14.41 -12.29 12.55
N PRO A 140 -13.28 -12.98 12.68
CA PRO A 140 -12.04 -12.35 13.07
C PRO A 140 -11.67 -11.23 12.09
N ARG A 141 -11.00 -10.22 12.61
CA ARG A 141 -10.51 -9.10 11.78
C ARG A 141 -9.50 -9.61 10.76
N ILE A 142 -9.50 -9.02 9.56
CA ILE A 142 -8.52 -9.34 8.53
C ILE A 142 -7.40 -8.31 8.59
N ARG A 143 -6.17 -8.78 8.55
CA ARG A 143 -5.00 -7.94 8.43
C ARG A 143 -4.25 -8.27 7.14
N LEU A 144 -3.98 -7.27 6.34
CA LEU A 144 -3.02 -7.33 5.25
C LEU A 144 -1.69 -6.83 5.78
N ASN A 145 -0.71 -7.71 5.87
CA ASN A 145 0.68 -7.31 6.05
C ASN A 145 1.29 -7.11 4.66
N TYR A 146 2.06 -6.08 4.48
CA TYR A 146 2.82 -5.86 3.25
C TYR A 146 4.17 -5.25 3.55
N GLU A 147 5.14 -5.70 2.81
CA GLU A 147 6.49 -5.19 2.84
C GLU A 147 6.86 -4.72 1.43
N PHE A 148 7.49 -3.59 1.33
CA PHE A 148 7.95 -3.06 0.05
C PHE A 148 9.32 -2.40 0.21
N THR A 149 10.08 -2.40 -0.88
CA THR A 149 11.40 -1.77 -0.93
C THR A 149 11.27 -0.38 -1.56
N PHE A 150 11.78 0.60 -0.83
CA PHE A 150 11.82 1.97 -1.26
C PHE A 150 13.23 2.55 -1.04
N GLN A 151 13.89 3.03 -2.10
CA GLN A 151 15.25 3.59 -2.04
C GLN A 151 16.27 2.72 -1.26
N ASN A 152 16.24 1.41 -1.47
CA ASN A 152 17.04 0.40 -0.76
C ASN A 152 16.70 0.22 0.73
N GLU A 153 15.65 0.83 1.23
CA GLU A 153 15.10 0.59 2.56
C GLU A 153 13.89 -0.33 2.46
N THR A 154 13.84 -1.33 3.30
CA THR A 154 12.69 -2.22 3.43
C THR A 154 11.74 -1.62 4.46
N VAL A 155 10.50 -1.44 4.07
CA VAL A 155 9.44 -0.90 4.92
C VAL A 155 8.33 -1.92 5.05
N SER A 156 8.11 -2.39 6.27
CA SER A 156 7.00 -3.27 6.61
C SER A 156 5.85 -2.45 7.18
N ASN A 157 4.65 -2.71 6.70
CA ASN A 157 3.44 -2.05 7.16
C ASN A 157 2.27 -3.04 7.23
N HIS A 158 1.20 -2.68 7.91
CA HIS A 158 0.02 -3.51 7.98
C HIS A 158 -1.25 -2.66 7.92
N PHE A 159 -2.30 -3.23 7.36
CA PHE A 159 -3.60 -2.61 7.27
C PHE A 159 -4.68 -3.54 7.81
N LEU A 160 -5.52 -3.02 8.71
CA LEU A 160 -6.67 -3.73 9.28
C LEU A 160 -7.91 -3.46 8.43
N LEU A 161 -8.45 -4.54 7.86
CA LEU A 161 -9.69 -4.54 7.14
C LEU A 161 -10.82 -4.82 8.13
N THR A 162 -11.60 -3.81 8.46
CA THR A 162 -12.74 -3.93 9.36
C THR A 162 -14.01 -3.50 8.64
N ARG A 163 -15.08 -4.30 8.77
CA ARG A 163 -16.40 -3.86 8.37
C ARG A 163 -16.90 -2.86 9.40
N LYS A 164 -17.26 -1.66 8.96
CA LYS A 164 -18.06 -0.76 9.80
C LYS A 164 -19.51 -1.18 9.68
N LEU A 165 -20.14 -1.52 10.80
CA LEU A 165 -21.58 -1.70 10.85
C LEU A 165 -22.22 -0.34 10.48
N PRO A 166 -23.28 -0.32 9.66
CA PRO A 166 -24.05 0.89 9.47
C PRO A 166 -24.62 1.32 10.82
N GLU A 167 -24.41 2.59 11.17
CA GLU A 167 -25.06 3.24 12.31
C GLU A 167 -26.56 3.31 12.11
#